data_4c69cdf6607781ed8ccebe0929cb1489
#
_entry.id   4c69cdf6607781ed8ccebe0929cb1489
#
_cell.length_a   1.000
_cell.length_b   1.000
_cell.length_c   1.000
_cell.angle_alpha   90.00
_cell.angle_beta   90.00
_cell.angle_gamma   90.00
#
_symmetry.space_group_name_H-M   'P 1'
#
loop_
_entity.id
_entity.type
_entity.pdbx_description
1 polymer ?
#
loop_
_entity_poly.entity_id
_entity_poly.type
_entity_poly.pdbx_seq_one_letter_code
_entity_poly.pdbx_strand_id
1 'polypeptide(L)'
;MKKTLITTAILAVSCVSTAAFADTDTGTLTINGVIDGTTCHFVNGAQTAQINMHKIGTDSLEGLTPGQAYNGYENKTTKKFKIQCPEGTPAPKLKFLGEQFAVKGTENVTVNTNEETKGVGYALLINNQRIDTDGNTPVASAPAANGEYEFDIAAQYARATEDAVKGGDVNSVVTFTVVAD
;
A
#
# COMPACT_ATOMS: atom_id res chain seq x y z
N MET A 1 -82.44 -11.20 -9.98
CA MET A 1 -81.57 -10.37 -9.15
C MET A 1 -80.32 -11.15 -8.84
N LYS A 2 -79.27 -10.99 -9.65
CA LYS A 2 -77.97 -11.66 -9.45
C LYS A 2 -76.93 -10.57 -9.13
N LYS A 3 -76.44 -10.59 -7.86
CA LYS A 3 -75.41 -9.69 -7.40
C LYS A 3 -74.04 -10.30 -7.75
N THR A 4 -73.29 -9.67 -8.63
CA THR A 4 -71.91 -10.01 -8.94
C THR A 4 -70.98 -9.30 -7.95
N LEU A 5 -70.24 -10.08 -7.17
CA LEU A 5 -69.19 -9.63 -6.29
C LEU A 5 -67.87 -9.52 -7.11
N ILE A 6 -67.39 -8.32 -7.27
CA ILE A 6 -66.07 -8.05 -7.86
C ILE A 6 -65.02 -8.12 -6.77
N THR A 7 -64.20 -9.17 -6.79
CA THR A 7 -63.08 -9.31 -5.87
C THR A 7 -61.87 -8.62 -6.45
N THR A 8 -61.49 -7.50 -5.90
CA THR A 8 -60.26 -6.75 -6.30
C THR A 8 -59.06 -7.39 -5.63
N ALA A 9 -58.25 -8.11 -6.40
CA ALA A 9 -56.98 -8.65 -5.92
C ALA A 9 -55.93 -7.51 -5.91
N ILE A 10 -55.51 -7.09 -4.72
CA ILE A 10 -54.40 -6.14 -4.56
C ILE A 10 -53.12 -6.95 -4.61
N LEU A 11 -52.37 -6.85 -5.71
CA LEU A 11 -50.99 -7.31 -5.80
C LEU A 11 -50.09 -6.38 -4.98
N ALA A 12 -49.67 -6.81 -3.80
CA ALA A 12 -48.64 -6.20 -3.03
C ALA A 12 -47.27 -6.53 -3.70
N VAL A 13 -46.75 -5.60 -4.47
CA VAL A 13 -45.35 -5.67 -4.96
C VAL A 13 -44.45 -5.35 -3.77
N SER A 14 -43.93 -6.41 -3.14
CA SER A 14 -42.86 -6.28 -2.16
C SER A 14 -41.56 -5.89 -2.88
N CYS A 15 -41.21 -4.59 -2.82
CA CYS A 15 -39.88 -4.12 -3.17
C CYS A 15 -38.88 -4.74 -2.19
N VAL A 16 -38.24 -5.82 -2.60
CA VAL A 16 -37.04 -6.31 -1.93
C VAL A 16 -35.94 -5.32 -2.26
N SER A 17 -35.77 -4.32 -1.40
CA SER A 17 -34.55 -3.51 -1.38
C SER A 17 -33.41 -4.43 -1.01
N THR A 18 -32.66 -4.91 -2.01
CA THR A 18 -31.34 -5.47 -1.79
C THR A 18 -30.50 -4.36 -1.21
N ALA A 19 -30.34 -4.37 0.12
CA ALA A 19 -29.28 -3.59 0.74
C ALA A 19 -27.98 -4.10 0.12
N ALA A 20 -27.41 -3.31 -0.79
CA ALA A 20 -26.05 -3.48 -1.21
C ALA A 20 -25.21 -3.27 0.06
N PHE A 21 -24.79 -4.35 0.69
CA PHE A 21 -23.74 -4.29 1.68
C PHE A 21 -22.54 -3.73 0.93
N ALA A 22 -22.18 -2.50 1.24
CA ALA A 22 -20.93 -1.93 0.80
C ALA A 22 -19.85 -2.84 1.41
N ASP A 23 -19.28 -3.72 0.58
CA ASP A 23 -18.14 -4.51 0.97
C ASP A 23 -17.05 -3.52 1.40
N THR A 24 -16.55 -3.68 2.62
CA THR A 24 -15.56 -2.76 3.18
C THR A 24 -14.21 -3.15 2.62
N ASP A 25 -13.95 -2.77 1.36
CA ASP A 25 -12.64 -2.93 0.75
C ASP A 25 -11.59 -2.30 1.63
N THR A 26 -10.62 -3.06 2.06
CA THR A 26 -9.52 -2.61 2.91
C THR A 26 -8.21 -2.68 2.14
N GLY A 27 -7.31 -1.76 2.45
CA GLY A 27 -5.97 -1.77 1.88
C GLY A 27 -4.95 -2.12 2.96
N THR A 28 -4.10 -3.09 2.71
CA THR A 28 -3.05 -3.51 3.63
C THR A 28 -1.72 -3.64 2.91
N LEU A 29 -0.71 -2.97 3.42
CA LEU A 29 0.68 -3.15 3.03
C LEU A 29 1.45 -3.73 4.22
N THR A 30 2.02 -4.91 4.05
CA THR A 30 2.96 -5.50 5.01
C THR A 30 4.38 -5.20 4.56
N ILE A 31 5.21 -4.68 5.47
CA ILE A 31 6.59 -4.33 5.21
C ILE A 31 7.48 -5.15 6.13
N ASN A 32 8.44 -5.86 5.54
CA ASN A 32 9.43 -6.65 6.26
C ASN A 32 10.82 -6.09 6.00
N GLY A 33 11.57 -5.80 7.05
CA GLY A 33 12.97 -5.41 6.98
C GLY A 33 13.89 -6.57 7.30
N VAL A 34 14.95 -6.72 6.52
CA VAL A 34 16.03 -7.67 6.73
C VAL A 34 17.33 -6.87 6.80
N ILE A 35 18.27 -7.29 7.65
CA ILE A 35 19.61 -6.72 7.69
C ILE A 35 20.56 -7.72 7.09
N ASP A 36 21.28 -7.30 6.06
CA ASP A 36 22.36 -8.06 5.45
C ASP A 36 23.70 -7.52 5.97
N GLY A 37 24.48 -8.42 6.54
CA GLY A 37 25.72 -8.04 7.22
C GLY A 37 25.57 -7.97 8.74
N THR A 38 26.67 -7.75 9.43
CA THR A 38 26.76 -7.94 10.88
C THR A 38 26.76 -6.66 11.71
N THR A 39 26.61 -5.49 11.05
CA THR A 39 26.91 -4.22 11.71
C THR A 39 25.69 -3.48 12.24
N CYS A 40 24.57 -3.49 11.51
CA CYS A 40 23.35 -2.80 11.94
C CYS A 40 22.32 -3.78 12.51
N HIS A 41 21.35 -3.28 13.30
CA HIS A 41 20.21 -4.06 13.75
C HIS A 41 18.97 -3.18 13.93
N PHE A 42 17.78 -3.77 13.82
CA PHE A 42 16.54 -3.07 14.12
C PHE A 42 16.40 -2.81 15.61
N VAL A 43 16.10 -1.58 15.98
CA VAL A 43 15.86 -1.21 17.38
C VAL A 43 14.58 -1.89 17.86
N ASN A 44 14.65 -2.52 19.03
CA ASN A 44 13.53 -3.25 19.65
C ASN A 44 12.92 -4.38 18.79
N GLY A 45 13.68 -4.93 17.84
CA GLY A 45 13.18 -6.00 16.95
C GLY A 45 12.07 -5.57 16.00
N ALA A 46 11.86 -4.27 15.81
CA ALA A 46 10.80 -3.71 14.95
C ALA A 46 11.19 -3.81 13.47
N GLN A 47 11.35 -5.03 12.96
CA GLN A 47 11.69 -5.32 11.57
C GLN A 47 10.47 -5.49 10.65
N THR A 48 9.27 -5.55 11.21
CA THR A 48 8.03 -5.73 10.44
C THR A 48 7.03 -4.64 10.81
N ALA A 49 6.37 -4.09 9.81
CA ALA A 49 5.27 -3.16 10.02
C ALA A 49 4.11 -3.45 9.07
N GLN A 50 2.91 -3.16 9.54
CA GLN A 50 1.70 -3.18 8.73
C GLN A 50 1.17 -1.76 8.57
N ILE A 51 0.88 -1.39 7.34
CA ILE A 51 0.23 -0.13 6.98
C ILE A 51 -1.19 -0.46 6.54
N ASN A 52 -2.18 0.02 7.29
CA ASN A 52 -3.57 -0.05 6.90
C ASN A 52 -3.93 1.24 6.19
N MET A 53 -4.46 1.12 4.98
CA MET A 53 -4.80 2.24 4.13
C MET A 53 -6.27 2.58 4.27
N HIS A 54 -6.60 3.86 4.13
CA HIS A 54 -7.98 4.31 4.05
C HIS A 54 -8.62 3.87 2.73
N LYS A 55 -9.92 3.66 2.75
CA LYS A 55 -10.68 3.32 1.55
C LYS A 55 -10.71 4.51 0.57
N ILE A 56 -10.50 4.23 -0.72
CA ILE A 56 -10.69 5.19 -1.80
C ILE A 56 -11.62 4.61 -2.88
N GLY A 57 -12.26 5.46 -3.67
CA GLY A 57 -13.05 5.03 -4.81
C GLY A 57 -12.17 4.64 -6.01
N THR A 58 -12.63 3.71 -6.83
CA THR A 58 -11.93 3.31 -8.07
C THR A 58 -11.76 4.46 -9.06
N ASP A 59 -12.72 5.38 -9.08
CA ASP A 59 -12.71 6.62 -9.87
C ASP A 59 -11.47 7.49 -9.58
N SER A 60 -10.95 7.43 -8.36
CA SER A 60 -9.72 8.14 -7.98
C SER A 60 -8.46 7.64 -8.72
N LEU A 61 -8.51 6.44 -9.27
CA LEU A 61 -7.38 5.80 -9.94
C LEU A 61 -7.57 5.65 -11.46
N GLU A 62 -8.80 5.72 -11.98
CA GLU A 62 -9.10 5.47 -13.38
C GLU A 62 -8.41 6.46 -14.34
N GLY A 63 -8.23 7.71 -13.93
CA GLY A 63 -7.56 8.75 -14.72
C GLY A 63 -6.03 8.74 -14.64
N LEU A 64 -5.43 7.81 -13.86
CA LEU A 64 -3.99 7.74 -13.67
C LEU A 64 -3.35 6.76 -14.66
N THR A 65 -2.10 7.02 -15.02
CA THR A 65 -1.26 6.08 -15.77
C THR A 65 -0.44 5.20 -14.81
N PRO A 66 0.03 4.00 -15.24
CA PRO A 66 0.91 3.16 -14.41
C PRO A 66 2.10 3.94 -13.87
N GLY A 67 2.38 3.78 -12.59
CA GLY A 67 3.40 4.54 -11.85
C GLY A 67 2.86 5.78 -11.14
N GLN A 68 1.76 6.37 -11.58
CA GLN A 68 1.20 7.53 -10.93
C GLN A 68 0.51 7.18 -9.61
N ALA A 69 0.88 7.92 -8.56
CA ALA A 69 0.22 7.84 -7.26
C ALA A 69 -0.97 8.80 -7.18
N TYR A 70 -2.02 8.36 -6.48
CA TYR A 70 -3.16 9.21 -6.18
C TYR A 70 -2.77 10.22 -5.08
N ASN A 71 -2.88 11.50 -5.38
CA ASN A 71 -2.50 12.60 -4.49
C ASN A 71 -3.69 13.20 -3.72
N GLY A 72 -4.80 12.49 -3.62
CA GLY A 72 -5.96 12.94 -2.86
C GLY A 72 -5.69 12.97 -1.35
N TYR A 73 -6.56 13.66 -0.64
CA TYR A 73 -6.51 13.80 0.80
C TYR A 73 -6.54 12.41 1.49
N GLU A 74 -5.74 12.26 2.56
CA GLU A 74 -5.64 11.03 3.38
C GLU A 74 -5.18 9.75 2.68
N ASN A 75 -4.63 9.85 1.48
CA ASN A 75 -4.13 8.68 0.75
C ASN A 75 -2.73 8.21 1.19
N LYS A 76 -2.11 8.88 2.13
CA LYS A 76 -0.75 8.57 2.58
C LYS A 76 -0.74 8.10 4.03
N THR A 77 -0.28 6.87 4.25
CA THR A 77 -0.09 6.32 5.60
C THR A 77 1.38 5.99 5.79
N THR A 78 1.91 6.30 6.98
CA THR A 78 3.34 6.21 7.29
C THR A 78 3.61 5.29 8.47
N LYS A 79 4.70 4.54 8.41
CA LYS A 79 5.27 3.78 9.54
C LYS A 79 6.74 4.11 9.68
N LYS A 80 7.15 4.23 10.94
CA LYS A 80 8.51 4.58 11.34
C LYS A 80 9.34 3.34 11.64
N PHE A 81 10.55 3.33 11.13
CA PHE A 81 11.56 2.31 11.41
C PHE A 81 12.79 2.94 12.04
N LYS A 82 13.47 2.17 12.86
CA LYS A 82 14.73 2.56 13.49
C LYS A 82 15.73 1.44 13.38
N ILE A 83 16.93 1.79 12.97
CA ILE A 83 18.08 0.90 12.90
C ILE A 83 19.24 1.51 13.66
N GLN A 84 19.97 0.69 14.36
CA GLN A 84 21.18 1.04 15.09
C GLN A 84 22.37 0.45 14.38
N CYS A 85 23.32 1.30 14.01
CA CYS A 85 24.60 0.90 13.41
C CYS A 85 25.75 1.31 14.34
N PRO A 86 26.86 0.57 14.39
CA PRO A 86 28.06 0.96 15.09
C PRO A 86 28.64 2.26 14.55
N GLU A 87 29.36 2.96 15.41
CA GLU A 87 30.08 4.18 15.01
C GLU A 87 31.10 3.86 13.88
N GLY A 88 31.15 4.73 12.89
CA GLY A 88 32.03 4.56 11.73
C GLY A 88 31.45 3.68 10.61
N THR A 89 30.25 3.11 10.79
CA THR A 89 29.55 2.40 9.73
C THR A 89 29.06 3.40 8.67
N PRO A 90 29.21 3.10 7.35
CA PRO A 90 28.62 3.92 6.31
C PRO A 90 27.11 4.07 6.49
N ALA A 91 26.56 5.17 5.97
CA ALA A 91 25.12 5.42 6.05
C ALA A 91 24.34 4.28 5.37
N PRO A 92 23.41 3.65 6.07
CA PRO A 92 22.68 2.52 5.54
C PRO A 92 21.75 2.92 4.39
N LYS A 93 21.56 2.00 3.48
CA LYS A 93 20.67 2.09 2.31
C LYS A 93 19.66 0.97 2.37
N LEU A 94 18.50 1.18 1.78
CA LEU A 94 17.50 0.13 1.61
C LEU A 94 17.55 -0.39 0.16
N LYS A 95 17.62 -1.70 0.05
CA LYS A 95 17.55 -2.42 -1.21
C LYS A 95 16.25 -3.20 -1.26
N PHE A 96 15.52 -3.05 -2.36
CA PHE A 96 14.24 -3.72 -2.58
C PHE A 96 14.37 -4.81 -3.64
N LEU A 97 13.49 -5.82 -3.60
CA LEU A 97 13.41 -6.85 -4.62
C LEU A 97 12.47 -6.38 -5.72
N GLY A 98 12.97 -6.22 -6.94
CA GLY A 98 12.21 -5.70 -8.08
C GLY A 98 10.96 -6.52 -8.46
N GLU A 99 10.92 -7.81 -8.12
CA GLU A 99 9.76 -8.70 -8.34
C GLU A 99 8.53 -8.36 -7.49
N GLN A 100 8.72 -7.58 -6.42
CA GLN A 100 7.62 -7.11 -5.55
C GLN A 100 6.89 -5.89 -6.13
N PHE A 101 7.33 -5.40 -7.27
CA PHE A 101 6.81 -4.21 -7.92
C PHE A 101 6.28 -4.51 -9.32
N ALA A 102 5.04 -4.08 -9.57
CA ALA A 102 4.42 -4.10 -10.90
C ALA A 102 5.02 -3.00 -11.80
N VAL A 103 5.32 -1.84 -11.22
CA VAL A 103 6.09 -0.76 -11.86
C VAL A 103 7.40 -0.58 -11.09
N LYS A 104 8.52 -0.55 -11.80
CA LYS A 104 9.88 -0.46 -11.24
C LYS A 104 10.47 0.94 -11.36
N GLY A 105 11.65 1.12 -10.80
CA GLY A 105 12.35 2.41 -10.79
C GLY A 105 11.74 3.40 -9.81
N THR A 106 11.86 4.68 -10.11
CA THR A 106 11.37 5.78 -9.26
C THR A 106 9.85 5.96 -9.28
N GLU A 107 9.17 5.42 -10.29
CA GLU A 107 7.70 5.39 -10.35
C GLU A 107 7.13 4.08 -9.80
N ASN A 108 7.80 3.50 -8.82
CA ASN A 108 7.47 2.21 -8.24
C ASN A 108 6.01 2.06 -7.84
N VAL A 109 5.43 0.89 -8.12
CA VAL A 109 4.12 0.47 -7.60
C VAL A 109 4.19 -1.00 -7.25
N THR A 110 3.79 -1.37 -6.04
CA THR A 110 3.83 -2.75 -5.56
C THR A 110 2.89 -3.67 -6.33
N VAL A 111 3.22 -4.95 -6.36
CA VAL A 111 2.29 -5.99 -6.81
C VAL A 111 1.16 -6.12 -5.78
N ASN A 112 -0.09 -6.16 -6.27
CA ASN A 112 -1.23 -6.55 -5.44
C ASN A 112 -1.34 -8.08 -5.42
N THR A 113 -1.39 -8.67 -4.23
CA THR A 113 -1.50 -10.12 -4.06
C THR A 113 -2.94 -10.63 -4.13
N ASN A 114 -3.93 -9.72 -4.14
CA ASN A 114 -5.32 -10.07 -4.37
C ASN A 114 -5.62 -10.07 -5.88
N GLU A 115 -5.84 -11.25 -6.45
CA GLU A 115 -6.07 -11.42 -7.89
C GLU A 115 -7.42 -10.87 -8.37
N GLU A 116 -8.38 -10.68 -7.46
CA GLU A 116 -9.70 -10.13 -7.80
C GLU A 116 -9.67 -8.63 -8.04
N THR A 117 -8.76 -7.92 -7.37
CA THR A 117 -8.53 -6.47 -7.49
C THR A 117 -7.44 -6.20 -8.51
N LYS A 118 -7.70 -5.36 -9.51
CA LYS A 118 -6.79 -5.13 -10.64
C LYS A 118 -6.46 -3.66 -10.84
N GLY A 119 -5.34 -3.41 -11.50
CA GLY A 119 -4.91 -2.08 -11.91
C GLY A 119 -4.38 -1.19 -10.79
N VAL A 120 -4.27 -1.68 -9.56
CA VAL A 120 -3.92 -0.91 -8.38
C VAL A 120 -2.85 -1.60 -7.51
N GLY A 121 -2.02 -0.80 -6.88
CA GLY A 121 -1.02 -1.19 -5.89
C GLY A 121 -0.64 0.01 -5.03
N TYR A 122 0.53 -0.02 -4.42
CA TYR A 122 1.03 1.05 -3.58
C TYR A 122 2.34 1.62 -4.12
N ALA A 123 2.39 2.92 -4.26
CA ALA A 123 3.62 3.68 -4.36
C ALA A 123 4.29 3.76 -3.00
N LEU A 124 5.58 3.43 -2.91
CA LEU A 124 6.35 3.51 -1.68
C LEU A 124 7.22 4.77 -1.66
N LEU A 125 7.26 5.39 -0.49
CA LEU A 125 8.11 6.54 -0.23
C LEU A 125 8.93 6.28 1.04
N ILE A 126 10.17 6.77 1.05
CA ILE A 126 11.00 6.86 2.24
C ILE A 126 11.28 8.34 2.51
N ASN A 127 11.03 8.77 3.74
CA ASN A 127 11.19 10.17 4.15
C ASN A 127 10.55 11.14 3.14
N ASN A 128 9.35 10.78 2.65
CA ASN A 128 8.57 11.55 1.70
C ASN A 128 9.07 11.57 0.25
N GLN A 129 10.08 10.80 -0.09
CA GLN A 129 10.60 10.66 -1.45
C GLN A 129 10.28 9.26 -1.99
N ARG A 130 9.90 9.18 -3.27
CA ARG A 130 9.69 7.90 -3.95
C ARG A 130 10.99 7.08 -3.88
N ILE A 131 10.86 5.79 -3.56
CA ILE A 131 11.99 4.88 -3.60
C ILE A 131 12.39 4.59 -5.04
N ASP A 132 13.65 4.21 -5.24
CA ASP A 132 14.12 3.62 -6.49
C ASP A 132 14.27 2.11 -6.31
N THR A 133 13.47 1.32 -7.02
CA THR A 133 13.51 -0.14 -6.93
C THR A 133 14.69 -0.78 -7.65
N ASP A 134 15.33 -0.04 -8.57
CA ASP A 134 16.46 -0.50 -9.36
C ASP A 134 17.81 -0.11 -8.73
N GLY A 135 17.77 0.67 -7.65
CA GLY A 135 18.92 1.15 -6.91
C GLY A 135 18.81 0.93 -5.41
N ASN A 136 19.80 1.46 -4.70
CA ASN A 136 19.81 1.51 -3.25
C ASN A 136 19.25 2.86 -2.78
N THR A 137 18.18 2.85 -2.01
CA THR A 137 17.58 4.07 -1.47
C THR A 137 18.25 4.45 -0.15
N PRO A 138 18.88 5.63 -0.01
CA PRO A 138 19.47 6.09 1.25
C PRO A 138 18.41 6.21 2.35
N VAL A 139 18.72 5.71 3.54
CA VAL A 139 17.81 5.75 4.69
C VAL A 139 17.72 7.16 5.26
N ALA A 140 18.89 7.79 5.48
CA ALA A 140 19.01 9.15 5.99
C ALA A 140 20.40 9.71 5.67
N SER A 141 20.54 11.02 5.66
CA SER A 141 21.82 11.69 5.38
C SER A 141 22.77 11.72 6.57
N ALA A 142 22.27 11.54 7.79
CA ALA A 142 23.07 11.51 9.02
C ALA A 142 22.38 10.67 10.10
N PRO A 143 23.14 9.97 10.95
CA PRO A 143 22.57 9.28 12.11
C PRO A 143 22.14 10.31 13.17
N ALA A 144 21.16 9.94 13.96
CA ALA A 144 20.96 10.57 15.26
C ALA A 144 22.18 10.31 16.16
N ALA A 145 22.24 11.00 17.30
CA ALA A 145 23.26 10.73 18.29
C ALA A 145 23.28 9.20 18.60
N ASN A 146 24.46 8.60 18.68
CA ASN A 146 24.70 7.18 18.93
C ASN A 146 24.55 6.21 17.74
N GLY A 147 24.57 6.68 16.49
CA GLY A 147 24.49 5.79 15.31
C GLY A 147 23.10 5.21 15.03
N GLU A 148 22.05 5.76 15.65
CA GLU A 148 20.66 5.41 15.31
C GLU A 148 20.20 6.14 14.06
N TYR A 149 19.64 5.40 13.10
CA TYR A 149 18.98 5.93 11.92
C TYR A 149 17.49 5.71 12.02
N GLU A 150 16.72 6.79 11.88
CA GLU A 150 15.27 6.75 11.84
C GLU A 150 14.79 7.11 10.44
N PHE A 151 13.82 6.37 9.91
CA PHE A 151 13.22 6.63 8.62
C PHE A 151 11.73 6.26 8.60
N ASP A 152 11.00 7.01 7.82
CA ASP A 152 9.58 6.80 7.62
C ASP A 152 9.35 6.08 6.28
N ILE A 153 8.63 4.95 6.30
CA ILE A 153 8.10 4.34 5.08
C ILE A 153 6.63 4.73 4.97
N ALA A 154 6.27 5.33 3.86
CA ALA A 154 4.91 5.69 3.54
C ALA A 154 4.41 4.93 2.31
N ALA A 155 3.10 4.68 2.29
CA ALA A 155 2.39 4.10 1.17
C ALA A 155 1.32 5.06 0.65
N GLN A 156 1.13 5.08 -0.67
CA GLN A 156 0.04 5.76 -1.36
C GLN A 156 -0.56 4.82 -2.39
N TYR A 157 -1.87 4.86 -2.56
CA TYR A 157 -2.48 4.15 -3.69
C TYR A 157 -1.92 4.67 -5.01
N ALA A 158 -1.67 3.75 -5.93
CA ALA A 158 -1.11 4.07 -7.24
C ALA A 158 -1.63 3.15 -8.32
N ARG A 159 -1.61 3.63 -9.55
CA ARG A 159 -1.93 2.85 -10.73
C ARG A 159 -0.82 1.85 -11.00
N ALA A 160 -1.15 0.54 -11.05
CA ALA A 160 -0.17 -0.52 -11.24
C ALA A 160 -0.05 -1.00 -12.70
N THR A 161 -1.15 -1.07 -13.42
CA THR A 161 -1.19 -1.56 -14.82
C THR A 161 -2.18 -0.75 -15.65
N GLU A 162 -2.19 -0.95 -16.96
CA GLU A 162 -3.17 -0.37 -17.90
C GLU A 162 -4.56 -1.04 -17.81
N ASP A 163 -4.69 -2.15 -17.10
CA ASP A 163 -5.98 -2.82 -16.91
C ASP A 163 -6.99 -1.88 -16.27
N ALA A 164 -8.27 -2.04 -16.57
CA ALA A 164 -9.33 -1.31 -15.88
C ALA A 164 -9.23 -1.52 -14.36
N VAL A 165 -9.39 -0.44 -13.58
CA VAL A 165 -9.39 -0.55 -12.12
C VAL A 165 -10.60 -1.35 -11.67
N LYS A 166 -10.35 -2.44 -10.97
CA LYS A 166 -11.39 -3.24 -10.35
C LYS A 166 -11.27 -3.11 -8.84
N GLY A 167 -12.35 -2.71 -8.18
CA GLY A 167 -12.42 -2.55 -6.73
C GLY A 167 -12.28 -3.88 -5.99
N GLY A 168 -11.94 -3.80 -4.74
CA GLY A 168 -11.69 -4.90 -3.83
C GLY A 168 -10.53 -4.59 -2.89
N ASP A 169 -10.14 -5.55 -2.06
CA ASP A 169 -9.00 -5.43 -1.17
C ASP A 169 -7.69 -5.31 -1.94
N VAL A 170 -6.86 -4.37 -1.56
CA VAL A 170 -5.50 -4.19 -2.10
C VAL A 170 -4.50 -4.64 -1.05
N ASN A 171 -3.88 -5.78 -1.29
CA ASN A 171 -2.91 -6.37 -0.38
C ASN A 171 -1.53 -6.45 -1.04
N SER A 172 -0.50 -6.00 -0.35
CA SER A 172 0.88 -6.09 -0.83
C SER A 172 1.82 -6.47 0.31
N VAL A 173 2.87 -7.19 -0.04
CA VAL A 173 3.96 -7.52 0.86
C VAL A 173 5.26 -7.04 0.22
N VAL A 174 6.01 -6.24 0.96
CA VAL A 174 7.30 -5.73 0.51
C VAL A 174 8.37 -6.06 1.54
N THR A 175 9.46 -6.62 1.06
CA THR A 175 10.66 -6.87 1.86
C THR A 175 11.78 -5.96 1.38
N PHE A 176 12.45 -5.30 2.29
CA PHE A 176 13.67 -4.57 2.01
C PHE A 176 14.84 -5.12 2.80
N THR A 177 16.02 -4.99 2.23
CA THR A 177 17.28 -5.32 2.90
C THR A 177 18.01 -4.03 3.26
N VAL A 178 18.48 -3.95 4.51
CA VAL A 178 19.37 -2.86 4.95
C VAL A 178 20.80 -3.28 4.60
N VAL A 179 21.48 -2.46 3.83
CA VAL A 179 22.89 -2.62 3.48
C VAL A 179 23.67 -1.40 3.96
N ALA A 180 24.82 -1.64 4.54
CA ALA A 180 25.74 -0.61 5.07
C ALA A 180 27.16 -0.95 4.63
N ASP A 181 27.44 -0.69 3.34
CA ASP A 181 28.67 -0.97 2.61
C ASP A 181 29.33 0.29 2.06
#